data_bfc2864a894632ea4f036d258d60da6f
#
_entry.id   bfc2864a894632ea4f036d258d60da6f
#
_cell.length_a   1.000
_cell.length_b   1.000
_cell.length_c   1.000
_cell.angle_alpha   90.00
_cell.angle_beta   90.00
_cell.angle_gamma   90.00
#
_symmetry.space_group_name_H-M   'P 1'
#
loop_
_entity.id
_entity.type
_entity.pdbx_description
1 polymer ?
#
loop_
_entity_poly.entity_id
_entity_poly.type
_entity_poly.pdbx_seq_one_letter_code
_entity_poly.pdbx_strand_id
1 'polypeptide(L)' 'DNGKFAWFEGKAIINFGNKYKGKTLEFVSKNDPSYLYWIMSTDFSAEVKEIVNKAINGKFPEPAKSENPV' A
#
# COMPACT_ATOMS: atom_id res chain seq x y z
N ASP A 1 -2.66 6.94 -8.04
CA ASP A 1 -3.17 5.60 -8.00
C ASP A 1 -4.66 5.66 -8.17
N ASN A 2 -5.30 4.77 -8.66
CA ASN A 2 -6.69 4.81 -9.05
C ASN A 2 -7.63 4.54 -7.90
N GLY A 3 -7.31 5.01 -6.73
CA GLY A 3 -8.14 4.77 -5.56
C GLY A 3 -7.91 3.42 -4.94
N LYS A 4 -6.87 2.71 -5.34
CA LYS A 4 -6.57 1.41 -4.74
C LYS A 4 -6.01 1.54 -3.34
N PHE A 5 -5.42 2.68 -3.03
CA PHE A 5 -4.91 2.94 -1.69
C PHE A 5 -5.50 4.22 -1.18
N ALA A 6 -5.67 4.31 0.11
CA ALA A 6 -6.18 5.50 0.75
C ALA A 6 -5.28 5.82 1.93
N TRP A 7 -5.55 6.94 2.60
CA TRP A 7 -4.76 7.33 3.76
C TRP A 7 -5.62 7.27 5.00
N PHE A 8 -5.07 6.71 6.05
CA PHE A 8 -5.75 6.70 7.33
C PHE A 8 -4.71 6.93 8.41
N GLU A 9 -4.84 8.05 9.11
CA GLU A 9 -3.91 8.40 10.19
C GLU A 9 -2.46 8.35 9.73
N GLY A 10 -2.21 8.88 8.53
CA GLY A 10 -0.86 8.99 8.00
C GLY A 10 -0.31 7.73 7.38
N LYS A 11 -1.12 6.68 7.27
CA LYS A 11 -0.65 5.43 6.71
C LYS A 11 -1.47 5.02 5.51
N ALA A 12 -0.81 4.38 4.56
CA ALA A 12 -1.50 3.88 3.38
C ALA A 12 -2.28 2.63 3.75
N ILE A 13 -3.55 2.60 3.39
CA ILE A 13 -4.39 1.43 3.62
C ILE A 13 -4.89 0.91 2.29
N ILE A 14 -5.25 -0.36 2.29
CA ILE A 14 -5.80 -0.99 1.09
C ILE A 14 -7.26 -0.59 0.96
N ASN A 15 -7.61 -0.15 -0.24
CA ASN A 15 -8.95 0.37 -0.49
C ASN A 15 -9.67 -0.42 -1.57
N PHE A 16 -9.40 -1.70 -1.66
CA PHE A 16 -10.05 -2.55 -2.65
C PHE A 16 -10.17 -3.96 -2.11
N GLY A 17 -11.02 -4.74 -2.79
CA GLY A 17 -11.22 -6.13 -2.41
C GLY A 17 -11.98 -6.24 -1.11
N ASN A 18 -12.04 -7.45 -0.58
CA ASN A 18 -12.76 -7.69 0.66
C ASN A 18 -11.87 -8.17 1.78
N LYS A 19 -10.72 -8.72 1.44
CA LYS A 19 -9.92 -9.40 2.45
C LYS A 19 -9.22 -8.43 3.38
N TYR A 20 -8.61 -7.40 2.82
CA TYR A 20 -7.81 -6.48 3.62
C TYR A 20 -8.21 -5.02 3.45
N LYS A 21 -9.40 -4.77 2.97
CA LYS A 21 -9.84 -3.40 2.81
C LYS A 21 -9.84 -2.70 4.17
N GLY A 22 -9.21 -1.55 4.23
CA GLY A 22 -9.10 -0.80 5.47
C GLY A 22 -7.88 -1.14 6.30
N LYS A 23 -7.10 -2.13 5.91
CA LYS A 23 -5.89 -2.48 6.65
C LYS A 23 -4.70 -1.78 6.04
N THR A 24 -3.69 -1.47 6.86
CA THR A 24 -2.52 -0.79 6.36
C THR A 24 -1.65 -1.73 5.54
N LEU A 25 -0.87 -1.17 4.63
CA LEU A 25 0.11 -1.97 3.90
C LEU A 25 1.09 -2.61 4.87
N GLU A 26 1.45 -1.89 5.93
CA GLU A 26 2.37 -2.45 6.91
C GLU A 26 1.78 -3.68 7.58
N PHE A 27 0.49 -3.60 7.95
CA PHE A 27 -0.18 -4.74 8.56
C PHE A 27 -0.14 -5.95 7.63
N VAL A 28 -0.46 -5.73 6.35
CA VAL A 28 -0.51 -6.84 5.40
C VAL A 28 0.88 -7.39 5.16
N SER A 29 1.89 -6.54 5.08
CA SER A 29 3.24 -7.02 4.81
C SER A 29 3.76 -7.90 5.95
N LYS A 30 3.30 -7.64 7.17
CA LYS A 30 3.76 -8.41 8.31
C LYS A 30 2.94 -9.66 8.53
N ASN A 31 1.65 -9.61 8.20
CA ASN A 31 0.76 -10.72 8.53
C ASN A 31 0.43 -11.62 7.35
N ASP A 32 0.51 -11.09 6.14
CA ASP A 32 0.19 -11.90 4.96
C ASP A 32 0.93 -11.36 3.75
N PRO A 33 2.25 -11.48 3.73
CA PRO A 33 3.01 -10.97 2.60
C PRO A 33 2.63 -11.62 1.28
N SER A 34 2.07 -12.82 1.31
CA SER A 34 1.68 -13.47 0.07
C SER A 34 0.59 -12.69 -0.66
N TYR A 35 -0.21 -11.91 0.07
CA TYR A 35 -1.22 -11.08 -0.56
C TYR A 35 -0.55 -10.00 -1.42
N LEU A 36 0.56 -9.45 -0.94
CA LEU A 36 1.29 -8.46 -1.70
C LEU A 36 1.92 -9.07 -2.95
N TYR A 37 2.46 -10.28 -2.84
CA TYR A 37 2.98 -10.95 -4.02
C TYR A 37 1.88 -11.27 -5.02
N TRP A 38 0.69 -11.58 -4.53
CA TRP A 38 -0.44 -11.79 -5.41
C TRP A 38 -0.75 -10.52 -6.21
N ILE A 39 -0.70 -9.36 -5.55
CA ILE A 39 -0.93 -8.11 -6.26
C ILE A 39 0.12 -7.91 -7.34
N MET A 40 1.37 -8.26 -7.04
CA MET A 40 2.44 -8.10 -8.02
C MET A 40 2.22 -8.98 -9.25
N SER A 41 1.56 -10.12 -9.09
CA SER A 41 1.34 -11.02 -10.21
C SER A 41 -0.01 -10.83 -10.87
N THR A 42 -0.82 -9.90 -10.40
CA THR A 42 -2.15 -9.66 -10.92
C THR A 42 -2.10 -8.40 -11.81
N ASP A 43 -3.14 -8.18 -12.57
CA ASP A 43 -3.16 -7.10 -13.54
C ASP A 43 -3.52 -5.77 -12.90
N PHE A 44 -2.69 -5.32 -11.99
CA PHE A 44 -2.83 -3.99 -11.43
C PHE A 44 -1.92 -3.03 -12.19
N SER A 45 -2.13 -1.74 -12.03
CA SER A 45 -1.32 -0.75 -12.71
C SER A 45 0.13 -0.79 -12.24
N ALA A 46 1.03 -0.25 -13.05
CA ALA A 46 2.43 -0.18 -12.67
C ALA A 46 2.61 0.64 -11.39
N GLU A 47 1.79 1.68 -11.21
CA GLU A 47 1.89 2.53 -10.04
C GLU A 47 1.56 1.75 -8.78
N VAL A 48 0.49 0.95 -8.83
CA VAL A 48 0.12 0.12 -7.69
C VAL A 48 1.22 -0.88 -7.40
N LYS A 49 1.78 -1.50 -8.44
CA LYS A 49 2.82 -2.50 -8.23
C LYS A 49 4.08 -1.90 -7.66
N GLU A 50 4.39 -0.66 -8.02
CA GLU A 50 5.56 -0.02 -7.45
C GLU A 50 5.38 0.19 -5.95
N ILE A 51 4.20 0.65 -5.53
CA ILE A 51 3.92 0.86 -4.12
C ILE A 51 4.02 -0.47 -3.37
N VAL A 52 3.44 -1.52 -3.93
CA VAL A 52 3.44 -2.83 -3.29
C VAL A 52 4.85 -3.40 -3.23
N ASN A 53 5.63 -3.22 -4.28
CA ASN A 53 7.00 -3.73 -4.29
C ASN A 53 7.83 -3.09 -3.18
N LYS A 54 7.65 -1.79 -2.97
CA LYS A 54 8.35 -1.12 -1.88
C LYS A 54 7.89 -1.64 -0.54
N ALA A 55 6.60 -1.90 -0.39
CA ALA A 55 6.07 -2.42 0.86
C ALA A 55 6.63 -3.80 1.16
N ILE A 56 6.81 -4.63 0.15
CA ILE A 56 7.41 -5.94 0.34
C ILE A 56 8.82 -5.79 0.92
N ASN A 57 9.51 -4.72 0.55
CA ASN A 57 10.85 -4.47 1.02
C ASN A 57 10.89 -3.62 2.29
N GLY A 58 9.75 -3.45 2.94
CA GLY A 58 9.71 -2.75 4.21
C GLY A 58 9.59 -1.24 4.09
N LYS A 59 9.32 -0.72 2.90
CA LYS A 59 9.21 0.71 2.70
C LYS A 59 7.78 1.04 2.36
N PHE A 60 7.18 1.88 3.19
CA PHE A 60 5.77 2.20 3.04
C PHE A 60 5.60 3.66 2.64
N PRO A 61 4.60 3.95 1.78
CA PRO A 61 4.40 5.32 1.33
C PRO A 61 3.96 6.20 2.49
N GLU A 62 4.27 7.50 2.39
CA GLU A 62 3.86 8.47 3.36
C GLU A 62 3.04 9.53 2.67
N PRO A 63 2.12 10.16 3.41
CA PRO A 63 1.35 11.23 2.80
C PRO A 63 2.29 12.34 2.36
N ALA A 64 1.86 13.07 1.36
CA ALA A 64 2.66 14.20 0.91
C ALA A 64 2.73 15.18 2.03
N LYS A 65 3.90 15.35 2.67
CA LYS A 65 4.02 16.24 3.70
C LYS A 65 4.49 17.45 3.19
N SER A 66 4.11 18.38 3.68
CA SER A 66 4.62 19.48 3.21
C SER A 66 5.86 19.64 3.67
N GLU A 67 6.36 19.47 3.64
CA GLU A 67 7.33 19.43 4.02
C GLU A 67 7.80 20.34 4.52
N ASN A 68 7.61 20.96 4.96
CA ASN A 68 7.92 21.68 5.59
C ASN A 68 8.75 21.82 6.02
N PRO A 69 9.19 22.15 6.12
CA PRO A 69 9.91 22.17 6.62
C PRO A 69 10.09 22.88 7.36
N VAL A 70 10.05 23.31 7.62
CA VAL A 70 10.30 23.93 8.43
C VAL A 70 10.75 24.38 8.67
#